data_f03d14281b8f25499bb7e2c71a870644
#
_entry.id   f03d14281b8f25499bb7e2c71a870644
#
_cell.length_a   1.000
_cell.length_b   1.000
_cell.length_c   1.000
_cell.angle_alpha   90.00
_cell.angle_beta   90.00
_cell.angle_gamma   90.00
#
_symmetry.space_group_name_H-M   'P 1'
#
loop_
_entity.id
_entity.type
_entity.pdbx_description
1 polymer ?
#
loop_
_entity_poly.entity_id
_entity_poly.type
_entity_poly.pdbx_seq_one_letter_code
_entity_poly.pdbx_strand_id
1 'polypeptide(L)'
;MAVILVCHPRKMDAGTNVGIYDIAGTSNIVNLAHRTIGLRRVTDAERENAAKYSEKRRQLLKYDVIVTIVKDRMFGRQNIDVGLYYDPASRRFFSDMDEYDRRFSWDKKECKEPLPLPPQLLAEERASEDEAFGAVNDREG
;
A
#
# COMPACT_ATOMS: atom_id res chain seq x y z
N MET A 1 4.95 -16.90 -19.73
CA MET A 1 5.29 -15.56 -19.23
C MET A 1 4.04 -14.92 -18.65
N ALA A 2 4.10 -14.36 -17.43
CA ALA A 2 3.01 -13.60 -16.84
C ALA A 2 3.34 -12.10 -16.95
N VAL A 3 2.36 -11.27 -17.33
CA VAL A 3 2.49 -9.81 -17.40
C VAL A 3 1.53 -9.19 -16.41
N ILE A 4 2.05 -8.32 -15.55
CA ILE A 4 1.24 -7.54 -14.60
C ILE A 4 1.31 -6.09 -15.04
N LEU A 5 0.14 -5.49 -15.34
CA LEU A 5 0.00 -4.09 -15.68
C LEU A 5 -0.69 -3.35 -14.54
N VAL A 6 -0.03 -2.33 -14.01
CA VAL A 6 -0.60 -1.45 -12.98
C VAL A 6 -1.20 -0.23 -13.66
N CYS A 7 -2.48 0.01 -13.38
CA CYS A 7 -3.24 1.13 -13.94
C CYS A 7 -3.87 1.94 -12.81
N HIS A 8 -3.99 3.25 -13.01
CA HIS A 8 -4.77 4.09 -12.10
C HIS A 8 -6.24 4.12 -12.54
N PRO A 9 -7.18 4.14 -11.60
CA PRO A 9 -8.59 4.36 -11.92
C PRO A 9 -8.80 5.81 -12.39
N ARG A 10 -9.91 6.04 -13.06
CA ARG A 10 -10.43 7.40 -13.30
C ARG A 10 -10.78 8.04 -11.96
N LYS A 11 -10.96 9.36 -11.96
CA LYS A 11 -11.45 10.05 -10.77
C LYS A 11 -12.81 9.47 -10.37
N MET A 12 -12.88 8.92 -9.17
CA MET A 12 -14.06 8.25 -8.63
C MET A 12 -14.47 8.91 -7.33
N ASP A 13 -15.74 8.76 -6.96
CA ASP A 13 -16.22 9.18 -5.65
C ASP A 13 -15.57 8.33 -4.54
N ALA A 14 -15.30 8.97 -3.41
CA ALA A 14 -14.75 8.30 -2.26
C ALA A 14 -15.63 7.12 -1.83
N GLY A 15 -15.01 5.99 -1.54
CA GLY A 15 -15.73 4.80 -1.11
C GLY A 15 -16.29 3.92 -2.22
N THR A 16 -16.14 4.27 -3.47
CA THR A 16 -16.60 3.41 -4.58
C THR A 16 -15.56 2.35 -4.91
N ASN A 17 -15.98 1.09 -5.08
CA ASN A 17 -15.11 0.03 -5.54
C ASN A 17 -14.78 0.22 -7.02
N VAL A 18 -13.54 -0.08 -7.40
CA VAL A 18 -13.10 0.02 -8.79
C VAL A 18 -13.81 -1.04 -9.63
N GLY A 19 -14.54 -0.61 -10.64
CA GLY A 19 -15.21 -1.46 -11.62
C GLY A 19 -14.39 -1.65 -12.92
N ILE A 20 -14.95 -2.44 -13.83
CA ILE A 20 -14.32 -2.71 -15.14
C ILE A 20 -14.08 -1.44 -15.96
N TYR A 21 -15.02 -0.48 -15.89
CA TYR A 21 -15.00 0.72 -16.70
C TYR A 21 -14.26 1.90 -16.07
N ASP A 22 -13.76 1.72 -14.84
CA ASP A 22 -13.12 2.79 -14.07
C ASP A 22 -11.62 2.88 -14.31
N ILE A 23 -11.06 2.01 -15.13
CA ILE A 23 -9.64 2.02 -15.47
C ILE A 23 -9.36 3.14 -16.46
N ALA A 24 -8.42 4.02 -16.12
CA ALA A 24 -7.97 5.07 -17.01
C ALA A 24 -7.24 4.47 -18.22
N GLY A 25 -7.58 4.95 -19.42
CA GLY A 25 -7.01 4.44 -20.65
C GLY A 25 -8.05 3.81 -21.56
N THR A 26 -7.63 2.87 -22.39
CA THR A 26 -8.54 2.20 -23.32
C THR A 26 -9.24 1.02 -22.67
N SER A 27 -10.51 0.84 -22.95
CA SER A 27 -11.29 -0.35 -22.55
C SER A 27 -10.66 -1.68 -23.02
N ASN A 28 -9.82 -1.62 -24.04
CA ASN A 28 -9.08 -2.77 -24.55
C ASN A 28 -8.16 -3.40 -23.52
N ILE A 29 -7.56 -2.62 -22.60
CA ILE A 29 -6.72 -3.14 -21.53
C ILE A 29 -7.51 -4.16 -20.71
N VAL A 30 -8.70 -3.79 -20.27
CA VAL A 30 -9.55 -4.67 -19.47
C VAL A 30 -10.08 -5.84 -20.28
N ASN A 31 -10.39 -5.61 -21.56
CA ASN A 31 -10.89 -6.64 -22.44
C ASN A 31 -9.85 -7.73 -22.69
N LEU A 32 -8.59 -7.39 -22.81
CA LEU A 32 -7.49 -8.33 -23.03
C LEU A 32 -7.03 -9.02 -21.74
N ALA A 33 -7.16 -8.36 -20.58
CA ALA A 33 -6.74 -8.91 -19.31
C ALA A 33 -7.50 -10.20 -18.96
N HIS A 34 -6.77 -11.23 -18.52
CA HIS A 34 -7.33 -12.45 -17.98
C HIS A 34 -7.92 -12.25 -16.59
N ARG A 35 -7.25 -11.43 -15.78
CA ARG A 35 -7.69 -11.00 -14.46
C ARG A 35 -7.59 -9.50 -14.33
N THR A 36 -8.58 -8.93 -13.66
CA THR A 36 -8.58 -7.52 -13.26
C THR A 36 -8.87 -7.47 -11.77
N ILE A 37 -7.96 -6.85 -11.04
CA ILE A 37 -8.05 -6.71 -9.59
C ILE A 37 -8.04 -5.23 -9.28
N GLY A 38 -9.07 -4.76 -8.58
CA GLY A 38 -9.14 -3.43 -8.02
C GLY A 38 -8.63 -3.43 -6.58
N LEU A 39 -7.89 -2.42 -6.20
CA LEU A 39 -7.39 -2.24 -4.84
C LEU A 39 -7.72 -0.81 -4.40
N ARG A 40 -8.38 -0.68 -3.26
CA ARG A 40 -8.67 0.62 -2.67
C ARG A 40 -8.50 0.62 -1.16
N ARG A 41 -8.13 1.76 -0.62
CA ARG A 41 -8.07 1.98 0.82
C ARG A 41 -9.47 2.31 1.35
N VAL A 42 -9.79 1.83 2.55
CA VAL A 42 -10.97 2.26 3.30
C VAL A 42 -10.64 3.59 3.97
N THR A 43 -11.54 4.56 3.86
CA THR A 43 -11.36 5.89 4.45
C THR A 43 -12.07 5.97 5.80
N ASP A 44 -11.59 6.88 6.67
CA ASP A 44 -12.21 7.11 7.98
C ASP A 44 -13.65 7.65 7.84
N ALA A 45 -13.89 8.49 6.83
CA ALA A 45 -15.23 8.97 6.50
C ALA A 45 -16.22 7.84 6.14
N GLU A 46 -15.75 6.75 5.51
CA GLU A 46 -16.59 5.58 5.27
C GLU A 46 -16.90 4.82 6.56
N ARG A 47 -15.93 4.71 7.46
CA ARG A 47 -16.11 4.07 8.77
C ARG A 47 -17.11 4.84 9.62
N GLU A 48 -17.02 6.16 9.67
CA GLU A 48 -17.97 7.04 10.37
C GLU A 48 -19.39 6.91 9.83
N ASN A 49 -19.53 6.78 8.51
CA ASN A 49 -20.81 6.60 7.85
C ASN A 49 -21.25 5.14 7.70
N ALA A 50 -20.65 4.21 8.41
CA ALA A 50 -20.91 2.77 8.28
C ALA A 50 -22.38 2.39 8.39
N ALA A 51 -23.15 3.10 9.21
CA ALA A 51 -24.58 2.86 9.38
C ALA A 51 -25.42 3.00 8.09
N LYS A 52 -24.92 3.77 7.11
CA LYS A 52 -25.62 3.99 5.83
C LYS A 52 -25.40 2.84 4.83
N TYR A 53 -24.49 1.92 5.12
CA TYR A 53 -24.14 0.84 4.20
C TYR A 53 -24.82 -0.48 4.60
N SER A 54 -24.91 -1.39 3.61
CA SER A 54 -25.41 -2.75 3.82
C SER A 54 -24.52 -3.52 4.79
N GLU A 55 -25.06 -4.56 5.45
CA GLU A 55 -24.34 -5.40 6.40
C GLU A 55 -23.04 -5.96 5.82
N LYS A 56 -23.11 -6.51 4.61
CA LYS A 56 -21.93 -7.03 3.90
C LYS A 56 -20.84 -5.96 3.76
N ARG A 57 -21.23 -4.73 3.41
CA ARG A 57 -20.27 -3.64 3.26
C ARG A 57 -19.72 -3.18 4.60
N ARG A 58 -20.53 -3.11 5.64
CA ARG A 58 -20.07 -2.77 7.01
C ARG A 58 -19.01 -3.74 7.52
N GLN A 59 -19.12 -5.03 7.19
CA GLN A 59 -18.11 -6.01 7.56
C GLN A 59 -16.77 -5.73 6.87
N LEU A 60 -16.79 -5.28 5.61
CA LEU A 60 -15.58 -4.92 4.87
C LEU A 60 -14.92 -3.61 5.39
N LEU A 61 -15.68 -2.71 5.99
CA LEU A 61 -15.12 -1.46 6.53
C LEU A 61 -14.25 -1.65 7.78
N LYS A 62 -14.23 -2.85 8.36
CA LYS A 62 -13.30 -3.22 9.45
C LYS A 62 -11.85 -3.34 8.99
N TYR A 63 -11.65 -3.60 7.71
CA TYR A 63 -10.33 -3.75 7.10
C TYR A 63 -9.78 -2.40 6.63
N ASP A 64 -8.49 -2.35 6.33
CA ASP A 64 -7.82 -1.13 5.86
C ASP A 64 -7.88 -1.00 4.35
N VAL A 65 -7.88 -2.13 3.66
CA VAL A 65 -7.87 -2.20 2.20
C VAL A 65 -8.92 -3.21 1.74
N ILE A 66 -9.62 -2.86 0.66
CA ILE A 66 -10.53 -3.77 -0.03
C ILE A 66 -9.91 -4.10 -1.38
N VAL A 67 -9.75 -5.40 -1.61
CA VAL A 67 -9.35 -5.97 -2.89
C VAL A 67 -10.60 -6.50 -3.57
N THR A 68 -10.90 -5.99 -4.74
CA THR A 68 -12.06 -6.43 -5.55
C THR A 68 -11.56 -7.25 -6.74
N ILE A 69 -11.96 -8.50 -6.84
CA ILE A 69 -11.79 -9.28 -8.07
C ILE A 69 -12.85 -8.81 -9.06
N VAL A 70 -12.46 -7.86 -9.91
CA VAL A 70 -13.38 -7.23 -10.87
C VAL A 70 -13.73 -8.20 -11.99
N LYS A 71 -12.74 -8.97 -12.44
CA LYS A 71 -12.87 -9.96 -13.52
C LYS A 71 -11.87 -11.09 -13.34
N ASP A 72 -12.32 -12.32 -13.48
CA ASP A 72 -11.46 -13.52 -13.55
C ASP A 72 -12.00 -14.47 -14.62
N ARG A 73 -11.32 -14.52 -15.77
CA ARG A 73 -11.73 -15.39 -16.87
C ARG A 73 -11.49 -16.88 -16.57
N MET A 74 -10.50 -17.20 -15.76
CA MET A 74 -10.15 -18.59 -15.50
C MET A 74 -11.21 -19.29 -14.65
N PHE A 75 -11.77 -18.60 -13.65
CA PHE A 75 -12.75 -19.17 -12.72
C PHE A 75 -14.16 -18.60 -12.88
N GLY A 76 -14.39 -17.71 -13.85
CA GLY A 76 -15.68 -17.08 -14.08
C GLY A 76 -16.17 -16.19 -12.92
N ARG A 77 -15.29 -15.79 -12.02
CA ARG A 77 -15.62 -15.00 -10.83
C ARG A 77 -15.58 -13.50 -11.15
N GLN A 78 -16.53 -12.76 -10.59
CA GLN A 78 -16.62 -11.31 -10.76
C GLN A 78 -17.16 -10.66 -9.50
N ASN A 79 -16.73 -9.43 -9.24
CA ASN A 79 -17.24 -8.59 -8.16
C ASN A 79 -17.15 -9.23 -6.77
N ILE A 80 -16.03 -9.89 -6.49
CA ILE A 80 -15.76 -10.48 -5.18
C ILE A 80 -14.86 -9.50 -4.42
N ASP A 81 -15.35 -9.05 -3.27
CA ASP A 81 -14.60 -8.17 -2.38
C ASP A 81 -13.97 -8.98 -1.25
N VAL A 82 -12.70 -8.72 -0.99
CA VAL A 82 -11.90 -9.29 0.10
C VAL A 82 -11.31 -8.15 0.89
N GLY A 83 -11.52 -8.14 2.20
CA GLY A 83 -10.88 -7.18 3.11
C GLY A 83 -9.51 -7.66 3.54
N LEU A 84 -8.55 -6.74 3.64
CA LEU A 84 -7.21 -6.99 4.14
C LEU A 84 -6.82 -5.92 5.15
N TYR A 85 -6.13 -6.33 6.21
CA TYR A 85 -5.43 -5.42 7.11
C TYR A 85 -4.08 -5.02 6.50
N TYR A 86 -3.62 -3.82 6.82
CA TYR A 86 -2.33 -3.31 6.37
C TYR A 86 -1.45 -2.93 7.55
N ASP A 87 -0.28 -3.53 7.63
CA ASP A 87 0.74 -3.14 8.59
C ASP A 87 1.73 -2.15 7.97
N PRO A 88 1.76 -0.88 8.43
CA PRO A 88 2.69 0.12 7.92
C PRO A 88 4.16 -0.21 8.19
N ALA A 89 4.46 -0.90 9.28
CA ALA A 89 5.82 -1.19 9.69
C ALA A 89 6.47 -2.25 8.76
N SER A 90 5.76 -3.34 8.49
CA SER A 90 6.24 -4.39 7.59
C SER A 90 5.83 -4.18 6.14
N ARG A 91 4.91 -3.23 5.86
CA ARG A 91 4.29 -2.98 4.54
C ARG A 91 3.60 -4.21 3.96
N ARG A 92 3.07 -5.07 4.83
CA ARG A 92 2.37 -6.30 4.44
C ARG A 92 0.87 -6.17 4.57
N PHE A 93 0.16 -7.01 3.82
CA PHE A 93 -1.28 -7.21 3.93
C PHE A 93 -1.57 -8.56 4.56
N PHE A 94 -2.61 -8.62 5.39
CA PHE A 94 -3.04 -9.83 6.10
C PHE A 94 -4.52 -10.05 5.89
N SER A 95 -4.93 -11.31 5.79
CA SER A 95 -6.35 -11.69 5.72
C SER A 95 -7.00 -11.72 7.10
N ASP A 96 -6.25 -12.06 8.12
CA ASP A 96 -6.65 -12.11 9.53
C ASP A 96 -5.48 -11.73 10.45
N MET A 97 -5.78 -11.56 11.74
CA MET A 97 -4.78 -11.18 12.73
C MET A 97 -3.82 -12.32 13.08
N ASP A 98 -4.20 -13.57 12.85
CA ASP A 98 -3.31 -14.73 13.10
C ASP A 98 -2.16 -14.75 12.10
N GLU A 99 -2.36 -14.21 10.89
CA GLU A 99 -1.29 -14.04 9.91
C GLU A 99 -0.30 -12.92 10.28
N TYR A 100 -0.68 -11.98 11.15
CA TYR A 100 0.18 -10.88 11.57
C TYR A 100 1.45 -11.39 12.25
N ASP A 101 1.33 -12.39 13.11
CA ASP A 101 2.45 -12.99 13.83
C ASP A 101 3.24 -14.01 13.00
N ARG A 102 2.77 -14.34 11.78
CA ARG A 102 3.46 -15.27 10.91
C ARG A 102 4.79 -14.68 10.44
N ARG A 103 5.88 -15.32 10.85
CA ARG A 103 7.22 -15.00 10.38
C ARG A 103 7.58 -15.86 9.17
N PHE A 104 8.08 -15.24 8.14
CA PHE A 104 8.60 -15.93 6.97
C PHE A 104 10.11 -16.15 7.09
N SER A 105 10.64 -17.11 6.36
CA SER A 105 12.09 -17.43 6.42
C SER A 105 12.99 -16.27 5.98
N TRP A 106 12.45 -15.31 5.21
CA TRP A 106 13.17 -14.08 4.82
C TRP A 106 12.98 -12.91 5.79
N ASP A 107 12.08 -13.03 6.78
CA ASP A 107 11.97 -12.04 7.84
C ASP A 107 13.26 -12.11 8.64
N LYS A 108 14.11 -11.11 8.51
CA LYS A 108 15.38 -11.06 9.26
C LYS A 108 15.03 -11.10 10.74
N LYS A 109 15.53 -12.13 11.41
CA LYS A 109 15.63 -12.10 12.85
C LYS A 109 16.57 -10.94 13.19
N GLU A 110 16.02 -9.94 13.86
CA GLU A 110 16.72 -8.76 14.36
C GLU A 110 17.39 -7.92 13.25
N CYS A 111 17.07 -6.65 13.17
CA CYS A 111 17.97 -5.70 12.54
C CYS A 111 19.32 -5.88 13.23
N LYS A 112 20.26 -6.56 12.60
CA LYS A 112 21.65 -6.37 12.97
C LYS A 112 21.87 -4.87 12.93
N GLU A 113 22.50 -4.36 13.97
CA GLU A 113 22.92 -2.97 14.03
C GLU A 113 23.36 -2.52 12.64
N PRO A 114 22.94 -1.33 12.18
CA PRO A 114 23.36 -0.85 10.88
C PRO A 114 24.86 -1.04 10.78
N LEU A 115 25.30 -1.64 9.70
CA LEU A 115 26.73 -1.83 9.45
C LEU A 115 27.41 -0.48 9.71
N PRO A 116 28.46 -0.45 10.53
CA PRO A 116 29.16 0.79 10.81
C PRO A 116 29.54 1.41 9.47
N LEU A 117 29.18 2.68 9.30
CA LEU A 117 29.53 3.42 8.09
C LEU A 117 31.04 3.33 7.86
N PRO A 118 31.47 3.14 6.61
CA PRO A 118 32.88 3.18 6.27
C PRO A 118 33.54 4.45 6.86
N PRO A 119 34.76 4.37 7.38
CA PRO A 119 35.43 5.53 8.01
C PRO A 119 35.47 6.78 7.13
N GLN A 120 35.41 6.62 5.83
CA GLN A 120 35.38 7.73 4.86
C GLN A 120 34.06 8.51 4.90
N LEU A 121 32.92 7.84 5.02
CA LEU A 121 31.61 8.51 5.14
C LEU A 121 31.41 9.18 6.51
N LEU A 122 31.98 8.60 7.57
CA LEU A 122 31.99 9.24 8.90
C LEU A 122 32.84 10.51 8.93
N ALA A 123 33.90 10.58 8.13
CA ALA A 123 34.73 11.77 8.02
C ALA A 123 34.01 12.89 7.24
N GLU A 124 33.25 12.54 6.20
CA GLU A 124 32.47 13.52 5.42
C GLU A 124 31.28 14.09 6.23
N GLU A 125 30.57 13.25 7.02
CA GLU A 125 29.52 13.74 7.91
C GLU A 125 30.07 14.70 8.98
N ARG A 126 31.19 14.37 9.62
CA ARG A 126 31.81 15.27 10.60
C ARG A 126 32.30 16.58 9.99
N ALA A 127 32.87 16.54 8.80
CA ALA A 127 33.29 17.74 8.10
C ALA A 127 32.12 18.66 7.75
N SER A 128 30.98 18.09 7.35
CA SER A 128 29.76 18.85 7.05
C SER A 128 29.11 19.45 8.31
N GLU A 129 29.18 18.77 9.46
CA GLU A 129 28.68 19.27 10.73
C GLU A 129 29.58 20.42 11.26
N ASP A 130 30.89 20.29 11.16
CA ASP A 130 31.83 21.32 11.56
C ASP A 130 31.72 22.60 10.70
N GLU A 131 31.48 22.49 9.39
CA GLU A 131 31.18 23.63 8.53
C GLU A 131 29.86 24.31 8.87
N ALA A 132 28.82 23.54 9.21
CA ALA A 132 27.51 24.07 9.58
C ALA A 132 27.57 24.80 10.93
N PHE A 133 28.38 24.33 11.87
CA PHE A 133 28.58 24.98 13.18
C PHE A 133 29.53 26.20 13.13
N GLY A 134 30.54 26.18 12.25
CA GLY A 134 31.48 27.30 12.06
C GLY A 134 30.84 28.54 11.46
N ALA A 135 29.83 28.38 10.62
CA ALA A 135 29.14 29.50 9.94
C ALA A 135 28.20 30.31 10.85
N VAL A 136 27.91 29.84 12.06
CA VAL A 136 27.02 30.55 13.01
C VAL A 136 27.77 31.52 13.89
N ASN A 137 29.09 31.37 14.09
CA ASN A 137 29.87 32.23 15.01
C ASN A 137 30.48 33.50 14.38
N ASP A 138 30.41 33.67 13.05
CA ASP A 138 31.00 34.86 12.39
C ASP A 138 29.98 36.01 12.14
N ARG A 139 28.79 35.96 12.75
CA ARG A 139 27.75 37.02 12.59
C ARG A 139 27.51 37.89 13.83
N GLU A 140 28.32 37.79 14.85
CA GLU A 140 28.29 38.71 15.97
C GLU A 140 29.72 39.25 16.22
N GLY A 141 30.07 40.30 15.43
CA GLY A 141 31.24 41.14 15.59
C GLY A 141 31.00 42.48 14.95
#